data_b15bebeca0653d5d9baddd48ca9c18d7
#
_entry.id   b15bebeca0653d5d9baddd48ca9c18d7
#
_cell.length_a   1.000
_cell.length_b   1.000
_cell.length_c   1.000
_cell.angle_alpha   90.00
_cell.angle_beta   90.00
_cell.angle_gamma   90.00
#
_symmetry.space_group_name_H-M   'P 1'
#
loop_
_entity.id
_entity.type
_entity.pdbx_description
1 polymer ?
#
loop_
_entity_poly.entity_id
_entity_poly.type
_entity_poly.pdbx_seq_one_letter_code
_entity_poly.pdbx_strand_id
1 'polypeptide(L)'
;MSKNQERIVLFEAALQRQLQPSHLAIEDESHLHAGHAGAASGGGHFRITLTAPAFAGLNRVARHRLVYEALNPYIPTEIHALAIHALAPNES
;
A
#
# COMPACT_ATOMS: atom_id res chain seq x y z
N MET A 1 12.96 -5.76 14.38
CA MET A 1 12.47 -5.16 13.12
C MET A 1 12.39 -3.66 13.24
N SER A 2 12.58 -2.94 12.14
CA SER A 2 12.37 -1.52 12.14
C SER A 2 10.88 -1.20 12.22
N LYS A 3 10.55 0.04 12.58
CA LYS A 3 9.16 0.49 12.63
C LYS A 3 8.46 0.31 11.29
N ASN A 4 9.15 0.60 10.17
CA ASN A 4 8.56 0.46 8.86
C ASN A 4 8.38 -1.01 8.45
N GLN A 5 9.24 -1.89 8.90
CA GLN A 5 9.03 -3.33 8.67
C GLN A 5 7.81 -3.84 9.43
N GLU A 6 7.59 -3.35 10.64
CA GLU A 6 6.39 -3.69 11.41
C GLU A 6 5.14 -3.16 10.71
N ARG A 7 5.22 -1.94 10.16
CA ARG A 7 4.12 -1.35 9.39
C ARG A 7 3.79 -2.20 8.17
N ILE A 8 4.81 -2.66 7.44
CA ILE A 8 4.60 -3.50 6.27
C ILE A 8 3.85 -4.78 6.62
N VAL A 9 4.19 -5.41 7.74
CA VAL A 9 3.49 -6.63 8.20
C VAL A 9 2.00 -6.33 8.43
N LEU A 10 1.69 -5.19 9.04
CA LEU A 10 0.30 -4.80 9.27
C LEU A 10 -0.44 -4.54 7.96
N PHE A 11 0.21 -3.86 7.02
CA PHE A 11 -0.41 -3.56 5.72
C PHE A 11 -0.64 -4.83 4.92
N GLU A 12 0.33 -5.76 4.93
CA GLU A 12 0.16 -7.05 4.26
C GLU A 12 -1.04 -7.81 4.81
N ALA A 13 -1.17 -7.86 6.13
CA ALA A 13 -2.29 -8.57 6.75
C ALA A 13 -3.62 -7.94 6.37
N ALA A 14 -3.70 -6.61 6.36
CA ALA A 14 -4.94 -5.91 5.99
C ALA A 14 -5.31 -6.16 4.53
N LEU A 15 -4.33 -6.10 3.63
CA LEU A 15 -4.57 -6.32 2.21
C LEU A 15 -4.94 -7.76 1.90
N GLN A 16 -4.31 -8.72 2.56
CA GLN A 16 -4.66 -10.14 2.40
C GLN A 16 -6.09 -10.40 2.86
N ARG A 17 -6.48 -9.82 3.99
CA ARG A 17 -7.81 -10.01 4.53
C ARG A 17 -8.89 -9.39 3.65
N GLN A 18 -8.63 -8.18 3.11
CA GLN A 18 -9.64 -7.42 2.39
C GLN A 18 -9.71 -7.76 0.90
N LEU A 19 -8.57 -8.04 0.27
CA LEU A 19 -8.51 -8.17 -1.18
C LEU A 19 -8.03 -9.54 -1.66
N GLN A 20 -7.42 -10.32 -0.79
CA GLN A 20 -6.91 -11.67 -1.10
C GLN A 20 -6.05 -11.68 -2.38
N PRO A 21 -5.00 -10.86 -2.45
CA PRO A 21 -4.17 -10.79 -3.64
C PRO A 21 -3.40 -12.08 -3.88
N SER A 22 -3.25 -12.43 -5.15
CA SER A 22 -2.40 -13.56 -5.54
C SER A 22 -0.93 -13.17 -5.57
N HIS A 23 -0.65 -11.87 -5.66
CA HIS A 23 0.70 -11.32 -5.61
C HIS A 23 0.65 -10.03 -4.81
N LEU A 24 1.62 -9.83 -3.92
CA LEU A 24 1.69 -8.62 -3.10
C LEU A 24 3.14 -8.32 -2.76
N ALA A 25 3.59 -7.12 -3.10
CA ALA A 25 4.90 -6.62 -2.74
C ALA A 25 4.76 -5.22 -2.18
N ILE A 26 5.34 -4.98 -1.01
CA ILE A 26 5.33 -3.68 -0.37
C ILE A 26 6.77 -3.25 -0.16
N GLU A 27 7.13 -2.09 -0.69
CA GLU A 27 8.47 -1.54 -0.57
C GLU A 27 8.44 -0.28 0.27
N ASP A 28 9.37 -0.17 1.19
CA ASP A 28 9.58 1.02 1.99
C ASP A 28 10.45 1.99 1.19
N GLU A 29 9.87 3.11 0.79
CA GLU A 29 10.57 4.14 0.04
C GLU A 29 10.82 5.40 0.87
N SER A 30 10.73 5.28 2.19
CA SER A 30 10.90 6.44 3.08
C SER A 30 12.26 7.11 2.91
N HIS A 31 13.29 6.35 2.61
CA HIS A 31 14.64 6.90 2.41
C HIS A 31 14.73 7.82 1.19
N LEU A 32 13.86 7.64 0.20
CA LEU A 32 13.82 8.49 -0.98
C LEU A 32 13.22 9.86 -0.69
N HIS A 33 12.54 10.00 0.45
CA HIS A 33 11.84 11.20 0.85
C HIS A 33 12.43 11.83 2.10
N ALA A 34 13.59 11.36 2.54
CA ALA A 34 14.26 11.89 3.73
C ALA A 34 14.51 13.38 3.57
N GLY A 35 14.15 14.16 4.59
CA GLY A 35 14.28 15.60 4.56
C GLY A 35 13.04 16.34 4.08
N HIS A 36 12.07 15.65 3.52
CA HIS A 36 10.79 16.26 3.14
C HIS A 36 9.91 16.46 4.37
N ALA A 37 8.98 17.40 4.28
CA ALA A 37 8.08 17.68 5.40
C ALA A 37 7.31 16.45 5.84
N GLY A 38 6.93 15.59 4.89
CA GLY A 38 6.23 14.35 5.20
C GLY A 38 7.04 13.39 6.05
N ALA A 39 8.36 13.34 5.85
CA ALA A 39 9.23 12.49 6.66
C ALA A 39 9.26 12.96 8.11
N ALA A 40 9.15 14.27 8.34
CA ALA A 40 9.17 14.83 9.68
C ALA A 40 7.91 14.50 10.49
N SER A 41 6.83 14.12 9.84
CA SER A 41 5.57 13.78 10.53
C SER A 41 5.58 12.39 11.15
N GLY A 42 6.58 11.57 10.86
CA GLY A 42 6.70 10.21 11.37
C GLY A 42 6.01 9.16 10.52
N GLY A 43 5.23 9.54 9.52
CA GLY A 43 4.61 8.59 8.59
C GLY A 43 5.59 8.10 7.54
N GLY A 44 5.41 6.87 7.06
CA GLY A 44 6.26 6.28 6.05
C GLY A 44 5.76 6.53 4.63
N HIS A 45 6.66 6.29 3.67
CA HIS A 45 6.36 6.36 2.25
C HIS A 45 6.53 4.95 1.68
N PHE A 46 5.47 4.42 1.07
CA PHE A 46 5.45 3.02 0.64
C PHE A 46 4.99 2.89 -0.80
N ARG A 47 5.52 1.88 -1.49
CA ARG A 47 5.06 1.46 -2.80
C ARG A 47 4.46 0.08 -2.68
N ILE A 48 3.22 -0.09 -3.16
CA ILE A 48 2.53 -1.36 -3.12
C ILE A 48 2.23 -1.82 -4.54
N THR A 49 2.67 -3.03 -4.87
CA THR A 49 2.33 -3.69 -6.12
C THR A 49 1.55 -4.94 -5.78
N LEU A 50 0.35 -5.08 -6.33
CA LEU A 50 -0.47 -6.24 -6.03
C LEU A 50 -1.35 -6.63 -7.20
N THR A 51 -1.66 -7.93 -7.25
CA THR A 51 -2.57 -8.51 -8.23
C THR A 51 -3.71 -9.17 -7.47
N ALA A 52 -4.94 -8.81 -7.78
CA ALA A 52 -6.10 -9.39 -7.09
C ALA A 52 -7.31 -9.49 -8.00
N PRO A 53 -8.12 -10.56 -7.82
CA PRO A 53 -9.36 -10.72 -8.59
C PRO A 53 -10.33 -9.56 -8.41
N ALA A 54 -10.30 -8.92 -7.26
CA ALA A 54 -11.18 -7.79 -6.97
C ALA A 54 -10.98 -6.62 -7.93
N PHE A 55 -9.83 -6.53 -8.60
CA PHE A 55 -9.54 -5.43 -9.52
C PHE A 55 -10.06 -5.66 -10.94
N ALA A 56 -10.55 -6.86 -11.25
CA ALA A 56 -11.04 -7.16 -12.60
C ALA A 56 -12.20 -6.25 -12.96
N GLY A 57 -12.12 -5.63 -14.14
CA GLY A 57 -13.17 -4.75 -14.62
C GLY A 57 -13.17 -3.35 -14.02
N LEU A 58 -12.28 -3.06 -13.08
CA LEU A 58 -12.21 -1.75 -12.45
C LEU A 58 -11.15 -0.87 -13.09
N ASN A 59 -11.42 0.45 -13.14
CA ASN A 59 -10.43 1.41 -13.60
C ASN A 59 -9.43 1.70 -12.47
N ARG A 60 -8.40 2.50 -12.79
CA ARG A 60 -7.33 2.81 -11.84
C ARG A 60 -7.86 3.44 -10.54
N VAL A 61 -8.77 4.39 -10.66
CA VAL A 61 -9.30 5.11 -9.49
C VAL A 61 -10.03 4.15 -8.57
N ALA A 62 -10.86 3.27 -9.12
CA ALA A 62 -11.61 2.31 -8.32
C ALA A 62 -10.68 1.31 -7.62
N ARG A 63 -9.63 0.87 -8.31
CA ARG A 63 -8.64 -0.04 -7.72
C ARG A 63 -7.90 0.62 -6.55
N HIS A 64 -7.45 1.85 -6.75
CA HIS A 64 -6.77 2.60 -5.70
C HIS A 64 -7.67 2.80 -4.50
N ARG A 65 -8.95 3.07 -4.74
CA ARG A 65 -9.92 3.26 -3.66
C ARG A 65 -10.03 2.01 -2.80
N LEU A 66 -10.04 0.83 -3.41
CA LEU A 66 -10.09 -0.42 -2.66
C LEU A 66 -8.87 -0.60 -1.76
N VAL A 67 -7.69 -0.25 -2.27
CA VAL A 67 -6.45 -0.32 -1.49
C VAL A 67 -6.49 0.67 -0.34
N TYR A 68 -6.93 1.91 -0.60
CA TYR A 68 -7.04 2.92 0.45
C TYR A 68 -8.06 2.52 1.52
N GLU A 69 -9.17 1.92 1.13
CA GLU A 69 -10.15 1.43 2.10
C GLU A 69 -9.56 0.35 3.00
N ALA A 70 -8.80 -0.56 2.42
CA ALA A 70 -8.17 -1.64 3.19
C ALA A 70 -7.14 -1.09 4.18
N LEU A 71 -6.45 -0.02 3.82
CA LEU A 71 -5.40 0.57 4.65
C LEU A 71 -5.85 1.79 5.45
N ASN A 72 -7.14 2.11 5.38
CA ASN A 72 -7.67 3.32 6.02
C ASN A 72 -7.28 3.47 7.49
N PRO A 73 -7.28 2.41 8.32
CA PRO A 73 -6.90 2.55 9.73
C PRO A 73 -5.48 3.07 9.94
N TYR A 74 -4.62 2.96 8.91
CA TYR A 74 -3.20 3.34 9.01
C TYR A 74 -2.90 4.68 8.35
N ILE A 75 -3.85 5.28 7.66
CA ILE A 75 -3.69 6.55 6.94
C ILE A 75 -4.32 7.67 7.78
N PRO A 76 -3.66 8.80 7.98
CA PRO A 76 -2.31 9.16 7.52
C PRO A 76 -1.20 8.88 8.54
N THR A 77 -1.54 8.29 9.68
CA THR A 77 -0.63 8.17 10.81
C THR A 77 0.59 7.31 10.48
N GLU A 78 0.36 6.11 9.95
CA GLU A 78 1.44 5.18 9.63
C GLU A 78 1.88 5.30 8.17
N ILE A 79 1.00 5.77 7.30
CA ILE A 79 1.29 5.96 5.88
C ILE A 79 1.11 7.44 5.55
N HIS A 80 2.22 8.11 5.19
CA HIS A 80 2.16 9.50 4.76
C HIS A 80 1.94 9.60 3.26
N ALA A 81 2.64 8.78 2.48
CA ALA A 81 2.49 8.74 1.04
C ALA A 81 2.48 7.30 0.55
N LEU A 82 1.68 7.03 -0.48
CA LEU A 82 1.45 5.68 -0.96
C LEU A 82 1.38 5.68 -2.49
N ALA A 83 2.28 4.90 -3.11
CA ALA A 83 2.24 4.63 -4.54
C ALA A 83 1.65 3.22 -4.73
N ILE A 84 0.69 3.09 -5.64
CA ILE A 84 -0.04 1.84 -5.83
C ILE A 84 0.03 1.42 -7.29
N HIS A 85 0.38 0.14 -7.51
CA HIS A 85 0.31 -0.49 -8.82
C HIS A 85 -0.58 -1.72 -8.67
N ALA A 86 -1.84 -1.59 -9.10
CA ALA A 86 -2.88 -2.60 -8.88
C ALA A 86 -3.26 -3.27 -10.20
N LEU A 87 -3.16 -4.60 -10.24
CA LEU A 87 -3.38 -5.39 -11.44
C LEU A 87 -4.48 -6.43 -11.22
N ALA A 88 -5.28 -6.66 -12.26
CA ALA A 88 -6.17 -7.82 -12.28
C ALA A 88 -5.36 -9.05 -12.72
N PRO A 89 -5.87 -10.28 -12.46
CA PRO A 89 -5.08 -11.51 -12.66
C PRO A 89 -4.45 -11.70 -14.04
N ASN A 90 -5.07 -11.21 -15.10
CA ASN A 90 -4.57 -11.39 -16.45
C ASN A 90 -3.80 -10.18 -17.00
N GLU A 91 -3.49 -9.23 -16.13
CA GLU A 91 -2.71 -8.04 -16.51
C GLU A 91 -1.28 -8.21 -16.04
N SER A 92 -0.35 -7.55 -16.69
CA SER A 92 1.05 -7.61 -16.29
C SER A 92 1.68 -6.22 -16.27
#